data_27c61c70e6df1950b82c244b15eff0e8
#
_entry.id   27c61c70e6df1950b82c244b15eff0e8
#
_cell.length_a   1.000
_cell.length_b   1.000
_cell.length_c   1.000
_cell.angle_alpha   90.00
_cell.angle_beta   90.00
_cell.angle_gamma   90.00
#
_symmetry.space_group_name_H-M   'P 1'
#
loop_
_entity.id
_entity.type
_entity.pdbx_description
1 polymer ?
#
loop_
_entity_poly.entity_id
_entity_poly.type
_entity_poly.pdbx_seq_one_letter_code
_entity_poly.pdbx_strand_id
1 'polypeptide(L)'
;MPGVFDKEGRARFIRYNFSDYPKDDVINMLKRTDLDLSIFHEHGMPERQYLSGSPATNRWNAHVDAMKYYYRGLARRKQNNKKSFDEMLDMMKNTYGLDTTWIAGYDDPKVIAEDSLLDLRTGIILSEVTEFKPNSRMVIFDACYNGDFREKDYIAGRYIMSEGKCVTTFANSVNVLQDKMANEMLGLLGMGARVGQWAKLTNILESHITGDPTLRFQSINEVDANALFKEPYSESRMLELLQSPYADIQNFALHNLYRNDYPGISDLLRKTFETS
;
A
#
# COMPACT_ATOMS: atom_id res chain seq x y z
N MET A 1 -2.35 10.29 -4.38
CA MET A 1 -3.45 10.08 -5.36
C MET A 1 -3.02 8.94 -6.27
N PRO A 2 -3.86 7.92 -6.51
CA PRO A 2 -3.50 6.90 -7.46
C PRO A 2 -3.41 7.49 -8.85
N GLY A 3 -2.36 7.15 -9.55
CA GLY A 3 -2.11 7.59 -10.91
C GLY A 3 -1.75 6.39 -11.80
N VAL A 4 -2.09 6.48 -13.06
CA VAL A 4 -1.66 5.53 -14.08
C VAL A 4 -0.77 6.27 -15.05
N PHE A 5 0.44 5.77 -15.24
CA PHE A 5 1.35 6.26 -16.26
C PHE A 5 1.23 5.35 -17.48
N ASP A 6 0.95 5.93 -18.63
CA ASP A 6 1.01 5.21 -19.90
C ASP A 6 2.45 5.18 -20.47
N LYS A 7 2.64 4.54 -21.63
CA LYS A 7 3.96 4.41 -22.27
C LYS A 7 4.58 5.76 -22.67
N GLU A 8 3.77 6.80 -22.82
CA GLU A 8 4.24 8.15 -23.11
C GLU A 8 4.48 8.98 -21.83
N GLY A 9 4.42 8.36 -20.65
CA GLY A 9 4.64 9.01 -19.36
C GLY A 9 3.49 9.89 -18.89
N ARG A 10 2.33 9.82 -19.54
CA ARG A 10 1.15 10.57 -19.11
C ARG A 10 0.54 9.93 -17.87
N ALA A 11 0.22 10.75 -16.88
CA ALA A 11 -0.43 10.30 -15.66
C ALA A 11 -1.95 10.47 -15.75
N ARG A 12 -2.70 9.43 -15.43
CA ARG A 12 -4.13 9.50 -15.17
C ARG A 12 -4.38 9.48 -13.68
N PHE A 13 -4.98 10.54 -13.15
CA PHE A 13 -5.34 10.62 -11.74
C PHE A 13 -6.81 10.22 -11.55
N ILE A 14 -7.06 9.28 -10.64
CA ILE A 14 -8.39 8.92 -10.17
C ILE A 14 -8.63 9.68 -8.87
N ARG A 15 -9.62 10.58 -8.88
CA ARG A 15 -10.00 11.36 -7.69
C ARG A 15 -11.14 10.66 -6.99
N TYR A 16 -10.85 9.88 -5.99
CA TYR A 16 -11.88 9.14 -5.23
C TYR A 16 -12.95 10.03 -4.60
N ASN A 17 -12.61 11.26 -4.22
CA ASN A 17 -13.56 12.20 -3.63
C ASN A 17 -14.71 12.59 -4.58
N PHE A 18 -14.59 12.28 -5.85
CA PHE A 18 -15.61 12.57 -6.88
C PHE A 18 -16.23 11.30 -7.46
N SER A 19 -15.85 10.12 -6.96
CA SER A 19 -16.45 8.85 -7.35
C SER A 19 -17.38 8.35 -6.26
N ASP A 20 -18.57 7.92 -6.63
CA ASP A 20 -19.48 7.21 -5.73
C ASP A 20 -19.04 5.75 -5.51
N TYR A 21 -18.12 5.25 -6.35
CA TYR A 21 -17.67 3.85 -6.38
C TYR A 21 -16.15 3.71 -6.54
N PRO A 22 -15.34 4.31 -5.65
CA PRO A 22 -13.87 4.26 -5.80
C PRO A 22 -13.32 2.84 -5.72
N LYS A 23 -13.98 1.93 -5.00
CA LYS A 23 -13.62 0.53 -4.92
C LYS A 23 -13.75 -0.15 -6.28
N ASP A 24 -14.86 0.08 -7.00
CA ASP A 24 -15.09 -0.48 -8.34
C ASP A 24 -14.05 0.05 -9.34
N ASP A 25 -13.71 1.34 -9.24
CA ASP A 25 -12.66 1.94 -10.05
C ASP A 25 -11.30 1.27 -9.81
N VAL A 26 -10.93 1.00 -8.54
CA VAL A 26 -9.70 0.29 -8.19
C VAL A 26 -9.72 -1.15 -8.69
N ILE A 27 -10.82 -1.88 -8.49
CA ILE A 27 -10.99 -3.25 -8.98
C ILE A 27 -10.87 -3.29 -10.51
N ASN A 28 -11.48 -2.34 -11.22
CA ASN A 28 -11.37 -2.23 -12.67
C ASN A 28 -9.93 -1.94 -13.12
N MET A 29 -9.16 -1.17 -12.35
CA MET A 29 -7.74 -0.96 -12.60
C MET A 29 -6.94 -2.26 -12.39
N LEU A 30 -7.22 -3.00 -11.32
CA LEU A 30 -6.54 -4.27 -11.02
C LEU A 30 -6.83 -5.38 -12.05
N LYS A 31 -7.97 -5.31 -12.73
CA LYS A 31 -8.34 -6.21 -13.83
C LYS A 31 -7.59 -5.93 -15.15
N ARG A 32 -6.93 -4.79 -15.27
CA ARG A 32 -6.21 -4.43 -16.50
C ARG A 32 -5.05 -5.37 -16.74
N THR A 33 -4.84 -5.71 -18.01
CA THR A 33 -3.79 -6.65 -18.45
C THR A 33 -2.51 -5.96 -18.88
N ASP A 34 -2.51 -4.64 -18.92
CA ASP A 34 -1.40 -3.78 -19.31
C ASP A 34 -0.68 -3.12 -18.10
N LEU A 35 -1.07 -3.47 -16.88
CA LEU A 35 -0.43 -3.04 -15.64
C LEU A 35 0.38 -4.19 -15.05
N ASP A 36 1.69 -4.04 -14.98
CA ASP A 36 2.59 -5.03 -14.41
C ASP A 36 2.79 -4.87 -12.89
N LEU A 37 2.72 -3.64 -12.38
CA LEU A 37 2.93 -3.31 -10.98
C LEU A 37 1.78 -2.45 -10.45
N SER A 38 1.26 -2.81 -9.28
CA SER A 38 0.36 -1.96 -8.49
C SER A 38 0.96 -1.72 -7.11
N ILE A 39 0.81 -0.50 -6.62
CA ILE A 39 1.30 -0.09 -5.29
C ILE A 39 0.12 0.54 -4.55
N PHE A 40 -0.11 0.06 -3.34
CA PHE A 40 -1.11 0.58 -2.42
C PHE A 40 -0.42 1.15 -1.19
N HIS A 41 -0.70 2.42 -0.90
CA HIS A 41 -0.31 3.08 0.34
C HIS A 41 -1.60 3.40 1.11
N GLU A 42 -1.94 2.56 2.08
CA GLU A 42 -3.27 2.53 2.67
C GLU A 42 -3.27 1.89 4.07
N HIS A 43 -4.43 1.81 4.70
CA HIS A 43 -4.62 0.96 5.86
C HIS A 43 -4.96 -0.47 5.44
N GLY A 44 -4.56 -1.44 6.28
CA GLY A 44 -4.82 -2.84 6.01
C GLY A 44 -5.07 -3.67 7.26
N MET A 45 -5.73 -4.80 7.04
CA MET A 45 -5.91 -5.91 7.97
C MET A 45 -5.69 -7.21 7.17
N PRO A 46 -5.50 -8.37 7.81
CA PRO A 46 -5.31 -9.61 7.07
C PRO A 46 -6.42 -9.89 6.06
N GLU A 47 -7.68 -9.62 6.47
CA GLU A 47 -8.88 -9.91 5.67
C GLU A 47 -9.33 -8.75 4.77
N ARG A 48 -8.69 -7.56 4.87
CA ARG A 48 -9.18 -6.36 4.18
C ARG A 48 -8.06 -5.39 3.79
N GLN A 49 -8.21 -4.86 2.62
CA GLN A 49 -7.48 -3.74 2.05
C GLN A 49 -8.40 -2.50 2.14
N TYR A 50 -8.01 -1.47 2.92
CA TYR A 50 -8.83 -0.28 3.11
C TYR A 50 -8.49 0.80 2.08
N LEU A 51 -9.42 1.11 1.19
CA LEU A 51 -9.26 2.13 0.16
C LEU A 51 -9.70 3.52 0.63
N SER A 52 -10.53 3.58 1.67
CA SER A 52 -10.98 4.84 2.26
C SER A 52 -11.38 4.64 3.73
N GLY A 53 -11.29 5.72 4.53
CA GLY A 53 -11.72 5.70 5.95
C GLY A 53 -13.24 5.76 6.13
N SER A 54 -13.98 6.12 5.09
CA SER A 54 -15.45 6.19 5.07
C SER A 54 -15.97 5.85 3.67
N PRO A 55 -17.22 5.41 3.54
CA PRO A 55 -17.83 5.20 2.23
C PRO A 55 -17.77 6.49 1.40
N ALA A 56 -17.17 6.41 0.21
CA ALA A 56 -17.04 7.58 -0.65
C ALA A 56 -18.38 7.93 -1.29
N THR A 57 -18.63 9.23 -1.44
CA THR A 57 -19.78 9.76 -2.15
C THR A 57 -19.54 11.21 -2.53
N ASN A 58 -20.10 11.64 -3.65
CA ASN A 58 -20.09 13.01 -4.14
C ASN A 58 -21.33 13.81 -3.70
N ARG A 59 -22.27 13.19 -2.97
CA ARG A 59 -23.53 13.79 -2.52
C ARG A 59 -23.44 14.19 -1.06
N TRP A 60 -23.74 15.45 -0.75
CA TRP A 60 -23.68 15.95 0.61
C TRP A 60 -24.46 15.13 1.62
N ASN A 61 -25.73 14.83 1.34
CA ASN A 61 -26.56 14.03 2.26
C ASN A 61 -26.01 12.65 2.49
N ALA A 62 -25.55 11.97 1.44
CA ALA A 62 -24.91 10.66 1.55
C ALA A 62 -23.57 10.73 2.29
N HIS A 63 -22.85 11.86 2.21
CA HIS A 63 -21.66 12.07 3.04
C HIS A 63 -21.98 12.17 4.52
N VAL A 64 -23.05 12.88 4.90
CA VAL A 64 -23.54 12.92 6.27
C VAL A 64 -23.91 11.53 6.77
N ASP A 65 -24.61 10.74 5.94
CA ASP A 65 -24.98 9.35 6.30
C ASP A 65 -23.74 8.44 6.43
N ALA A 66 -22.74 8.63 5.58
CA ALA A 66 -21.45 7.95 5.70
C ALA A 66 -20.72 8.31 7.01
N MET A 67 -20.80 9.55 7.44
CA MET A 67 -20.22 9.96 8.74
C MET A 67 -21.02 9.39 9.91
N LYS A 68 -22.35 9.33 9.82
CA LYS A 68 -23.19 8.66 10.84
C LYS A 68 -22.86 7.18 10.97
N TYR A 69 -22.61 6.49 9.86
CA TYR A 69 -22.11 5.11 9.87
C TYR A 69 -20.88 4.94 10.77
N TYR A 70 -19.89 5.82 10.65
CA TYR A 70 -18.68 5.79 11.47
C TYR A 70 -19.01 5.91 12.97
N TYR A 71 -19.83 6.89 13.37
CA TYR A 71 -20.19 7.10 14.77
C TYR A 71 -21.07 5.98 15.32
N ARG A 72 -22.01 5.44 14.53
CA ARG A 72 -22.77 4.23 14.92
C ARG A 72 -21.85 3.03 15.14
N GLY A 73 -20.87 2.82 14.26
CA GLY A 73 -19.84 1.79 14.43
C GLY A 73 -19.01 1.98 15.70
N LEU A 74 -18.67 3.23 16.05
CA LEU A 74 -17.97 3.56 17.28
C LEU A 74 -18.83 3.26 18.51
N ALA A 75 -20.12 3.63 18.48
CA ALA A 75 -21.08 3.35 19.55
C ALA A 75 -21.21 1.84 19.80
N ARG A 76 -21.38 1.03 18.74
CA ARG A 76 -21.43 -0.44 18.83
C ARG A 76 -20.20 -1.04 19.51
N ARG A 77 -19.00 -0.56 19.19
CA ARG A 77 -17.77 -1.05 19.82
C ARG A 77 -17.67 -0.70 21.31
N LYS A 78 -18.31 0.37 21.75
CA LYS A 78 -18.22 0.89 23.13
C LYS A 78 -19.43 0.59 24.00
N GLN A 79 -20.54 0.11 23.45
CA GLN A 79 -21.82 -0.08 24.14
C GLN A 79 -21.74 -0.95 25.40
N ASN A 80 -20.84 -1.93 25.43
CA ASN A 80 -20.68 -2.85 26.56
C ASN A 80 -19.81 -2.29 27.70
N ASN A 81 -19.24 -1.10 27.55
CA ASN A 81 -18.45 -0.41 28.57
C ASN A 81 -19.01 1.01 28.76
N LYS A 82 -19.81 1.18 29.82
CA LYS A 82 -20.50 2.43 30.10
C LYS A 82 -19.54 3.63 30.12
N LYS A 83 -18.40 3.52 30.81
CA LYS A 83 -17.42 4.61 30.88
C LYS A 83 -16.91 5.01 29.49
N SER A 84 -16.49 4.06 28.68
CA SER A 84 -16.02 4.31 27.31
C SER A 84 -17.12 4.87 26.40
N PHE A 85 -18.36 4.49 26.62
CA PHE A 85 -19.50 5.00 25.87
C PHE A 85 -19.80 6.46 26.26
N ASP A 86 -19.82 6.78 27.55
CA ASP A 86 -20.02 8.13 28.05
C ASP A 86 -18.89 9.07 27.59
N GLU A 87 -17.62 8.65 27.67
CA GLU A 87 -16.47 9.39 27.14
C GLU A 87 -16.59 9.67 25.63
N MET A 88 -17.12 8.73 24.87
CA MET A 88 -17.39 8.93 23.45
C MET A 88 -18.46 10.00 23.22
N LEU A 89 -19.56 9.95 23.96
CA LEU A 89 -20.62 10.96 23.86
C LEU A 89 -20.14 12.34 24.23
N ASP A 90 -19.32 12.46 25.29
CA ASP A 90 -18.69 13.72 25.70
C ASP A 90 -17.75 14.25 24.62
N MET A 91 -16.94 13.40 24.02
CA MET A 91 -16.08 13.77 22.91
C MET A 91 -16.90 14.27 21.71
N MET A 92 -17.94 13.53 21.31
CA MET A 92 -18.82 13.92 20.21
C MET A 92 -19.42 15.32 20.45
N LYS A 93 -19.96 15.56 21.64
CA LYS A 93 -20.58 16.82 22.00
C LYS A 93 -19.58 17.96 22.14
N ASN A 94 -18.53 17.77 22.92
CA ASN A 94 -17.64 18.86 23.35
C ASN A 94 -16.55 19.17 22.34
N THR A 95 -16.09 18.18 21.54
CA THR A 95 -15.04 18.37 20.53
C THR A 95 -15.62 18.66 19.16
N TYR A 96 -16.68 17.95 18.78
CA TYR A 96 -17.23 18.01 17.42
C TYR A 96 -18.58 18.68 17.30
N GLY A 97 -19.25 19.04 18.42
CA GLY A 97 -20.56 19.67 18.42
C GLY A 97 -21.68 18.72 17.92
N LEU A 98 -21.48 17.42 18.01
CA LEU A 98 -22.41 16.40 17.53
C LEU A 98 -23.31 15.91 18.65
N ASP A 99 -24.60 15.74 18.37
CA ASP A 99 -25.58 15.21 19.31
C ASP A 99 -25.83 13.70 19.09
N THR A 100 -26.70 13.11 19.91
CA THR A 100 -27.02 11.69 19.87
C THR A 100 -27.74 11.23 18.60
N THR A 101 -28.24 12.15 17.76
CA THR A 101 -28.86 11.80 16.48
C THR A 101 -27.84 11.20 15.50
N TRP A 102 -26.54 11.46 15.71
CA TRP A 102 -25.47 10.91 14.91
C TRP A 102 -25.22 9.42 15.14
N ILE A 103 -25.67 8.90 16.27
CA ILE A 103 -25.59 7.46 16.61
C ILE A 103 -26.98 6.81 16.66
N ALA A 104 -28.04 7.50 16.26
CA ALA A 104 -29.40 6.95 16.28
C ALA A 104 -29.47 5.64 15.51
N GLY A 105 -30.08 4.63 16.12
CA GLY A 105 -30.22 3.28 15.55
C GLY A 105 -28.94 2.45 15.54
N TYR A 106 -27.91 2.82 16.33
CA TYR A 106 -26.64 2.07 16.34
C TYR A 106 -26.81 0.58 16.73
N ASP A 107 -27.85 0.25 17.48
CA ASP A 107 -28.22 -1.09 17.93
C ASP A 107 -29.41 -1.71 17.16
N ASP A 108 -30.01 -0.97 16.21
CA ASP A 108 -31.08 -1.48 15.35
C ASP A 108 -30.52 -2.46 14.30
N PRO A 109 -31.00 -3.72 14.26
CA PRO A 109 -30.55 -4.71 13.29
C PRO A 109 -30.64 -4.27 11.82
N LYS A 110 -31.66 -3.48 11.47
CA LYS A 110 -31.81 -2.95 10.11
C LYS A 110 -30.72 -1.93 9.78
N VAL A 111 -30.47 -1.00 10.70
CA VAL A 111 -29.40 0.01 10.54
C VAL A 111 -28.02 -0.66 10.53
N ILE A 112 -27.82 -1.71 11.34
CA ILE A 112 -26.59 -2.50 11.33
C ILE A 112 -26.37 -3.15 9.96
N ALA A 113 -27.40 -3.72 9.35
CA ALA A 113 -27.31 -4.31 8.02
C ALA A 113 -26.99 -3.27 6.94
N GLU A 114 -27.61 -2.10 6.99
CA GLU A 114 -27.33 -0.97 6.09
C GLU A 114 -25.88 -0.48 6.27
N ASP A 115 -25.43 -0.31 7.50
CA ASP A 115 -24.05 0.08 7.82
C ASP A 115 -23.04 -0.96 7.33
N SER A 116 -23.36 -2.25 7.39
CA SER A 116 -22.50 -3.32 6.88
C SER A 116 -22.30 -3.22 5.35
N LEU A 117 -23.35 -2.85 4.62
CA LEU A 117 -23.24 -2.59 3.18
C LEU A 117 -22.38 -1.36 2.87
N LEU A 118 -22.50 -0.31 3.68
CA LEU A 118 -21.64 0.87 3.57
C LEU A 118 -20.18 0.51 3.88
N ASP A 119 -19.94 -0.33 4.90
CA ASP A 119 -18.61 -0.79 5.29
C ASP A 119 -17.91 -1.54 4.15
N LEU A 120 -18.60 -2.40 3.42
CA LEU A 120 -18.07 -3.11 2.27
C LEU A 120 -17.56 -2.17 1.16
N ARG A 121 -18.06 -0.94 1.08
CA ARG A 121 -17.59 0.06 0.09
C ARG A 121 -16.26 0.69 0.46
N THR A 122 -15.79 0.55 1.69
CA THR A 122 -14.55 1.19 2.16
C THR A 122 -13.28 0.44 1.76
N GLY A 123 -13.39 -0.81 1.29
CA GLY A 123 -12.21 -1.59 0.95
C GLY A 123 -12.53 -2.91 0.24
N ILE A 124 -11.48 -3.60 -0.14
CA ILE A 124 -11.52 -4.90 -0.80
C ILE A 124 -11.34 -6.00 0.25
N ILE A 125 -12.21 -7.01 0.24
CA ILE A 125 -12.15 -8.16 1.15
C ILE A 125 -11.68 -9.42 0.40
N LEU A 126 -11.26 -10.45 1.13
CA LEU A 126 -10.67 -11.69 0.59
C LEU A 126 -11.52 -12.36 -0.50
N SER A 127 -12.84 -12.47 -0.32
CA SER A 127 -13.72 -13.11 -1.30
C SER A 127 -13.73 -12.37 -2.64
N GLU A 128 -13.70 -11.04 -2.62
CA GLU A 128 -13.72 -10.22 -3.83
C GLU A 128 -12.43 -10.36 -4.64
N VAL A 129 -11.27 -10.52 -3.97
CA VAL A 129 -9.99 -10.76 -4.68
C VAL A 129 -10.09 -12.00 -5.56
N THR A 130 -10.72 -13.06 -5.07
CA THR A 130 -10.94 -14.28 -5.83
C THR A 130 -11.84 -14.04 -7.04
N GLU A 131 -12.86 -13.18 -6.89
CA GLU A 131 -13.83 -12.89 -7.95
C GLU A 131 -13.25 -12.04 -9.08
N PHE A 132 -12.49 -10.98 -8.75
CA PHE A 132 -12.01 -10.04 -9.78
C PHE A 132 -10.69 -10.43 -10.45
N LYS A 133 -9.94 -11.38 -9.91
CA LYS A 133 -8.72 -11.97 -10.52
C LYS A 133 -7.69 -10.89 -10.91
N PRO A 134 -6.85 -10.41 -9.97
CA PRO A 134 -5.92 -9.31 -10.22
C PRO A 134 -4.88 -9.65 -11.30
N ASN A 135 -4.66 -8.73 -12.23
CA ASN A 135 -3.77 -8.93 -13.37
C ASN A 135 -2.40 -8.23 -13.25
N SER A 136 -2.20 -7.35 -12.26
CA SER A 136 -0.85 -6.86 -11.97
C SER A 136 0.05 -8.02 -11.53
N ARG A 137 1.19 -8.19 -12.21
CA ARG A 137 2.12 -9.30 -11.93
C ARG A 137 2.75 -9.21 -10.54
N MET A 138 2.93 -7.99 -10.06
CA MET A 138 3.40 -7.68 -8.72
C MET A 138 2.48 -6.67 -8.04
N VAL A 139 2.18 -6.88 -6.76
CA VAL A 139 1.47 -5.90 -5.93
C VAL A 139 2.27 -5.62 -4.68
N ILE A 140 2.46 -4.33 -4.38
CA ILE A 140 3.07 -3.85 -3.15
C ILE A 140 1.96 -3.29 -2.25
N PHE A 141 1.85 -3.83 -1.04
CA PHE A 141 0.95 -3.36 0.00
C PHE A 141 1.77 -2.64 1.07
N ASP A 142 1.87 -1.33 0.94
CA ASP A 142 2.37 -0.46 2.01
C ASP A 142 1.21 -0.17 2.98
N ALA A 143 0.87 -1.22 3.73
CA ALA A 143 -0.29 -1.30 4.62
C ALA A 143 0.00 -2.23 5.79
N CYS A 144 -0.70 -2.01 6.91
CA CYS A 144 -0.62 -2.91 8.06
C CYS A 144 -1.26 -4.27 7.74
N TYR A 145 -0.67 -5.35 8.22
CA TYR A 145 -1.22 -6.72 8.26
C TYR A 145 -1.66 -7.36 6.92
N ASN A 146 -1.65 -6.67 5.79
CA ASN A 146 -2.08 -7.28 4.53
C ASN A 146 -1.24 -8.51 4.11
N GLY A 147 -0.02 -8.63 4.65
CA GLY A 147 0.87 -9.78 4.49
C GLY A 147 0.92 -10.71 5.69
N ASP A 148 -0.04 -10.69 6.61
CA ASP A 148 0.03 -11.48 7.84
C ASP A 148 -0.15 -12.98 7.57
N PHE A 149 0.95 -13.64 7.22
CA PHE A 149 1.02 -15.07 6.94
C PHE A 149 0.80 -15.97 8.17
N ARG A 150 0.61 -15.40 9.37
CA ARG A 150 0.20 -16.15 10.58
C ARG A 150 -1.28 -16.49 10.52
N GLU A 151 -2.03 -15.73 9.73
CA GLU A 151 -3.43 -16.01 9.45
C GLU A 151 -3.56 -17.11 8.37
N LYS A 152 -4.64 -17.87 8.46
CA LYS A 152 -4.92 -18.94 7.48
C LYS A 152 -5.11 -18.39 6.07
N ASP A 153 -5.61 -17.18 5.96
CA ASP A 153 -5.89 -16.48 4.72
C ASP A 153 -5.67 -14.98 4.92
N TYR A 154 -5.06 -14.32 3.96
CA TYR A 154 -4.72 -12.90 4.04
C TYR A 154 -4.63 -12.28 2.63
N ILE A 155 -4.83 -10.97 2.55
CA ILE A 155 -4.95 -10.22 1.29
C ILE A 155 -3.80 -10.53 0.33
N ALA A 156 -2.54 -10.34 0.73
CA ALA A 156 -1.39 -10.54 -0.15
C ALA A 156 -1.28 -11.98 -0.66
N GLY A 157 -1.58 -12.98 0.19
CA GLY A 157 -1.64 -14.38 -0.21
C GLY A 157 -2.80 -14.65 -1.18
N ARG A 158 -3.96 -14.05 -0.93
CA ARG A 158 -5.14 -14.23 -1.78
C ARG A 158 -4.92 -13.66 -3.19
N TYR A 159 -4.19 -12.55 -3.33
CA TYR A 159 -3.83 -12.01 -4.65
C TYR A 159 -3.04 -13.01 -5.50
N ILE A 160 -2.12 -13.76 -4.90
CA ILE A 160 -1.31 -14.77 -5.60
C ILE A 160 -2.11 -16.03 -5.88
N MET A 161 -2.97 -16.45 -4.95
CA MET A 161 -3.74 -17.69 -5.06
C MET A 161 -5.00 -17.55 -5.92
N SER A 162 -5.34 -16.34 -6.37
CA SER A 162 -6.42 -16.11 -7.31
C SER A 162 -5.98 -16.49 -8.74
N GLU A 163 -6.96 -16.76 -9.65
CA GLU A 163 -6.70 -17.11 -11.05
C GLU A 163 -6.24 -15.94 -11.94
N GLY A 164 -5.71 -14.84 -11.33
CA GLY A 164 -5.18 -13.69 -12.06
C GLY A 164 -3.75 -13.89 -12.55
N LYS A 165 -3.08 -12.80 -12.88
CA LYS A 165 -1.66 -12.81 -13.30
C LYS A 165 -0.69 -12.44 -12.16
N CYS A 166 -1.19 -12.18 -10.95
CA CYS A 166 -0.36 -11.82 -9.81
C CYS A 166 0.48 -13.03 -9.38
N VAL A 167 1.80 -12.90 -9.42
CA VAL A 167 2.73 -13.99 -9.08
C VAL A 167 3.57 -13.65 -7.86
N THR A 168 3.59 -12.39 -7.44
CA THR A 168 4.32 -11.95 -6.25
C THR A 168 3.68 -10.73 -5.61
N THR A 169 3.72 -10.70 -4.29
CA THR A 169 3.36 -9.52 -3.49
C THR A 169 4.49 -9.19 -2.52
N PHE A 170 4.56 -7.91 -2.14
CA PHE A 170 5.40 -7.40 -1.06
C PHE A 170 4.49 -6.71 -0.06
N ALA A 171 4.49 -7.15 1.20
CA ALA A 171 3.52 -6.73 2.19
C ALA A 171 4.05 -6.85 3.62
N ASN A 172 3.37 -6.24 4.58
CA ASN A 172 3.75 -6.25 5.99
C ASN A 172 2.89 -7.22 6.79
N SER A 173 3.52 -7.96 7.73
CA SER A 173 2.84 -8.93 8.60
C SER A 173 2.40 -8.39 9.94
N VAL A 174 2.70 -7.13 10.24
CA VAL A 174 2.34 -6.44 11.48
C VAL A 174 1.87 -5.02 11.20
N ASN A 175 1.50 -4.30 12.26
CA ASN A 175 1.22 -2.88 12.18
C ASN A 175 2.52 -2.11 11.85
N VAL A 176 2.46 -1.25 10.85
CA VAL A 176 3.58 -0.41 10.40
C VAL A 176 3.20 1.06 10.50
N LEU A 177 4.19 1.90 10.79
CA LEU A 177 3.99 3.35 10.89
C LEU A 177 4.07 4.06 9.54
N GLN A 178 4.39 3.32 8.47
CA GLN A 178 4.58 3.86 7.10
C GLN A 178 5.61 5.02 7.05
N ASP A 179 6.60 4.96 7.94
CA ASP A 179 7.75 5.86 7.99
C ASP A 179 8.78 5.54 6.88
N LYS A 180 8.67 4.36 6.29
CA LYS A 180 9.42 3.92 5.13
C LYS A 180 8.49 3.79 3.92
N MET A 181 8.85 4.44 2.83
CA MET A 181 8.03 4.43 1.62
C MET A 181 8.25 3.15 0.81
N ALA A 182 7.16 2.46 0.47
CA ALA A 182 7.21 1.25 -0.36
C ALA A 182 7.66 1.49 -1.82
N ASN A 183 7.85 2.73 -2.21
CA ASN A 183 8.36 3.12 -3.53
C ASN A 183 9.89 3.32 -3.55
N GLU A 184 10.59 3.07 -2.44
CA GLU A 184 12.04 3.18 -2.40
C GLU A 184 12.69 2.27 -3.42
N MET A 185 13.63 2.82 -4.18
CA MET A 185 14.42 2.11 -5.19
C MET A 185 13.60 1.33 -6.24
N LEU A 186 12.36 1.73 -6.50
CA LEU A 186 11.50 1.10 -7.50
C LEU A 186 12.08 1.15 -8.92
N GLY A 187 12.89 2.14 -9.24
CA GLY A 187 13.58 2.22 -10.51
C GLY A 187 14.47 1.00 -10.78
N LEU A 188 14.99 0.33 -9.75
CA LEU A 188 15.74 -0.92 -9.92
C LEU A 188 14.86 -2.03 -10.51
N LEU A 189 13.57 -2.12 -10.11
CA LEU A 189 12.62 -3.05 -10.74
C LEU A 189 12.40 -2.70 -12.21
N GLY A 190 12.21 -1.40 -12.51
CA GLY A 190 12.09 -0.90 -13.89
C GLY A 190 13.35 -1.10 -14.73
N MET A 191 14.52 -1.26 -14.11
CA MET A 191 15.82 -1.59 -14.74
C MET A 191 16.09 -3.11 -14.72
N GLY A 192 15.10 -3.94 -14.45
CA GLY A 192 15.19 -5.39 -14.55
C GLY A 192 15.76 -6.12 -13.34
N ALA A 193 15.93 -5.50 -12.19
CA ALA A 193 16.23 -6.22 -10.95
C ALA A 193 15.13 -7.25 -10.64
N ARG A 194 15.51 -8.38 -10.04
CA ARG A 194 14.55 -9.33 -9.51
C ARG A 194 13.90 -8.76 -8.24
N VAL A 195 12.64 -9.09 -8.01
CA VAL A 195 11.91 -8.64 -6.82
C VAL A 195 12.67 -8.98 -5.53
N GLY A 196 13.23 -10.19 -5.42
CA GLY A 196 14.04 -10.59 -4.27
C GLY A 196 15.34 -9.81 -4.11
N GLN A 197 15.94 -9.33 -5.20
CA GLN A 197 17.13 -8.46 -5.15
C GLN A 197 16.76 -7.07 -4.64
N TRP A 198 15.71 -6.47 -5.19
CA TRP A 198 15.18 -5.19 -4.74
C TRP A 198 14.78 -5.23 -3.26
N ALA A 199 14.02 -6.26 -2.86
CA ALA A 199 13.57 -6.41 -1.48
C ALA A 199 14.72 -6.50 -0.47
N LYS A 200 15.87 -7.08 -0.81
CA LYS A 200 17.05 -7.09 0.07
C LYS A 200 17.57 -5.70 0.43
N LEU A 201 17.31 -4.69 -0.41
CA LEU A 201 17.72 -3.31 -0.16
C LEU A 201 16.66 -2.53 0.62
N THR A 202 15.40 -2.83 0.38
CA THR A 202 14.27 -2.04 0.86
C THR A 202 13.53 -2.71 2.04
N ASN A 203 13.85 -3.96 2.35
CA ASN A 203 13.14 -4.74 3.36
C ASN A 203 13.37 -4.19 4.78
N ILE A 204 12.30 -4.25 5.58
CA ILE A 204 12.30 -4.10 7.02
C ILE A 204 11.85 -5.44 7.64
N LEU A 205 12.00 -5.61 8.95
CA LEU A 205 11.65 -6.87 9.62
C LEU A 205 10.17 -7.26 9.45
N GLU A 206 9.32 -6.27 9.29
CA GLU A 206 7.87 -6.40 9.16
C GLU A 206 7.43 -6.82 7.76
N SER A 207 8.25 -6.56 6.74
CA SER A 207 7.90 -6.77 5.33
C SER A 207 8.48 -8.05 4.77
N HIS A 208 7.76 -8.65 3.82
CA HIS A 208 8.21 -9.87 3.16
C HIS A 208 7.58 -10.01 1.77
N ILE A 209 8.18 -10.90 0.99
CA ILE A 209 7.66 -11.33 -0.30
C ILE A 209 6.80 -12.57 -0.09
N THR A 210 5.61 -12.60 -0.70
CA THR A 210 4.85 -13.83 -0.90
C THR A 210 4.81 -14.12 -2.39
N GLY A 211 5.10 -15.36 -2.81
CA GLY A 211 5.14 -15.77 -4.21
C GLY A 211 6.55 -15.81 -4.79
N ASP A 212 6.72 -15.43 -6.06
CA ASP A 212 7.96 -15.61 -6.82
C ASP A 212 8.95 -14.45 -6.65
N PRO A 213 10.04 -14.60 -5.86
CA PRO A 213 11.07 -13.58 -5.71
C PRO A 213 11.95 -13.42 -6.96
N THR A 214 11.85 -14.33 -7.92
CA THR A 214 12.65 -14.30 -9.15
C THR A 214 12.00 -13.50 -10.26
N LEU A 215 10.74 -13.07 -10.09
CA LEU A 215 10.07 -12.17 -11.01
C LEU A 215 10.95 -10.95 -11.30
N ARG A 216 11.04 -10.60 -12.58
CA ARG A 216 11.66 -9.36 -13.04
C ARG A 216 10.83 -8.75 -14.17
N PHE A 217 10.90 -7.45 -14.27
CA PHE A 217 10.37 -6.71 -15.41
C PHE A 217 11.42 -6.57 -16.50
N GLN A 218 10.99 -6.30 -17.72
CA GLN A 218 11.93 -5.93 -18.78
C GLN A 218 12.50 -4.56 -18.47
N SER A 219 13.84 -4.40 -18.59
CA SER A 219 14.46 -3.08 -18.43
C SER A 219 13.87 -2.08 -19.43
N ILE A 220 13.56 -0.89 -18.95
CA ILE A 220 13.04 0.24 -19.73
C ILE A 220 14.15 1.13 -20.28
N ASN A 221 15.41 0.85 -19.95
CA ASN A 221 16.59 1.58 -20.37
C ASN A 221 17.78 0.64 -20.61
N GLU A 222 18.97 1.21 -20.89
CA GLU A 222 20.19 0.43 -21.16
C GLU A 222 20.79 -0.23 -19.90
N VAL A 223 20.37 0.15 -18.71
CA VAL A 223 20.87 -0.42 -17.46
C VAL A 223 20.19 -1.76 -17.19
N ASP A 224 20.97 -2.79 -16.92
CA ASP A 224 20.49 -4.07 -16.38
C ASP A 224 20.84 -4.18 -14.89
N ALA A 225 19.92 -3.77 -14.02
CA ALA A 225 20.12 -3.86 -12.58
C ALA A 225 20.32 -5.31 -12.11
N ASN A 226 19.72 -6.31 -12.77
CA ASN A 226 19.96 -7.72 -12.41
C ASN A 226 21.41 -8.15 -12.65
N ALA A 227 22.10 -7.58 -13.66
CA ALA A 227 23.53 -7.79 -13.85
C ALA A 227 24.34 -7.16 -12.71
N LEU A 228 24.04 -5.90 -12.34
CA LEU A 228 24.71 -5.21 -11.24
C LEU A 228 24.65 -5.98 -9.91
N PHE A 229 23.51 -6.59 -9.59
CA PHE A 229 23.37 -7.41 -8.38
C PHE A 229 24.22 -8.68 -8.37
N LYS A 230 24.73 -9.11 -9.52
CA LYS A 230 25.58 -10.30 -9.66
C LYS A 230 27.06 -9.97 -9.69
N GLU A 231 27.42 -8.70 -9.89
CA GLU A 231 28.81 -8.26 -9.86
C GLU A 231 29.37 -8.46 -8.45
N PRO A 232 30.61 -8.98 -8.30
CA PRO A 232 31.32 -8.95 -7.03
C PRO A 232 31.45 -7.50 -6.56
N TYR A 233 31.43 -7.30 -5.24
CA TYR A 233 31.69 -5.96 -4.69
C TYR A 233 33.05 -5.44 -5.14
N SER A 234 33.05 -4.22 -5.61
CA SER A 234 34.25 -3.45 -5.95
C SER A 234 34.02 -1.99 -5.55
N GLU A 235 34.87 -1.47 -4.68
CA GLU A 235 34.79 -0.07 -4.23
C GLU A 235 34.84 0.90 -5.41
N SER A 236 35.82 0.72 -6.33
CA SER A 236 35.96 1.55 -7.50
C SER A 236 34.72 1.52 -8.39
N ARG A 237 34.12 0.35 -8.55
CA ARG A 237 32.84 0.20 -9.29
C ARG A 237 31.69 0.93 -8.64
N MET A 238 31.55 0.84 -7.32
CA MET A 238 30.51 1.57 -6.59
C MET A 238 30.71 3.09 -6.70
N LEU A 239 31.95 3.59 -6.59
CA LEU A 239 32.26 5.01 -6.77
C LEU A 239 31.94 5.48 -8.20
N GLU A 240 32.19 4.65 -9.23
CA GLU A 240 31.78 4.92 -10.61
C GLU A 240 30.24 5.03 -10.73
N LEU A 241 29.49 4.10 -10.14
CA LEU A 241 28.03 4.07 -10.20
C LEU A 241 27.36 5.29 -9.52
N LEU A 242 28.06 5.99 -8.64
CA LEU A 242 27.58 7.27 -8.09
C LEU A 242 27.46 8.38 -9.14
N GLN A 243 28.10 8.22 -10.30
CA GLN A 243 27.98 9.16 -11.43
C GLN A 243 26.82 8.81 -12.38
N SER A 244 26.06 7.77 -12.06
CA SER A 244 24.89 7.38 -12.86
C SER A 244 23.86 8.51 -12.90
N PRO A 245 23.17 8.72 -14.04
CA PRO A 245 22.05 9.65 -14.11
C PRO A 245 20.79 9.13 -13.36
N TYR A 246 20.82 7.89 -12.87
CA TYR A 246 19.68 7.25 -12.21
C TYR A 246 19.88 7.22 -10.70
N ALA A 247 19.03 7.91 -9.95
CA ALA A 247 19.11 8.00 -8.48
C ALA A 247 19.13 6.63 -7.81
N ASP A 248 18.35 5.66 -8.29
CA ASP A 248 18.31 4.33 -7.70
C ASP A 248 19.58 3.51 -7.91
N ILE A 249 20.35 3.79 -8.97
CA ILE A 249 21.69 3.23 -9.16
C ILE A 249 22.69 3.88 -8.21
N GLN A 250 22.60 5.20 -8.00
CA GLN A 250 23.42 5.90 -7.00
C GLN A 250 23.11 5.35 -5.59
N ASN A 251 21.84 5.19 -5.25
CA ASN A 251 21.40 4.62 -3.96
C ASN A 251 21.88 3.17 -3.78
N PHE A 252 21.84 2.36 -4.84
CA PHE A 252 22.42 1.01 -4.83
C PHE A 252 23.92 1.05 -4.51
N ALA A 253 24.66 1.98 -5.12
CA ALA A 253 26.10 2.13 -4.87
C ALA A 253 26.38 2.60 -3.44
N LEU A 254 25.66 3.61 -2.94
CA LEU A 254 25.78 4.11 -1.55
C LEU A 254 25.48 3.00 -0.54
N HIS A 255 24.44 2.22 -0.77
CA HIS A 255 24.07 1.09 0.10
C HIS A 255 25.19 0.03 0.16
N ASN A 256 25.80 -0.29 -0.99
CA ASN A 256 26.91 -1.25 -1.05
C ASN A 256 28.18 -0.70 -0.40
N LEU A 257 28.52 0.57 -0.61
CA LEU A 257 29.65 1.23 0.07
C LEU A 257 29.46 1.23 1.60
N TYR A 258 28.24 1.57 2.06
CA TYR A 258 27.89 1.53 3.48
C TYR A 258 28.03 0.11 4.09
N ARG A 259 27.52 -0.90 3.41
CA ARG A 259 27.56 -2.29 3.90
C ARG A 259 28.95 -2.91 3.88
N ASN A 260 29.89 -2.34 3.14
CA ASN A 260 31.28 -2.80 3.07
C ASN A 260 32.24 -1.81 3.77
N ASP A 261 31.73 -1.02 4.72
CA ASP A 261 32.51 -0.16 5.62
C ASP A 261 33.45 0.80 4.88
N TYR A 262 32.98 1.41 3.77
CA TYR A 262 33.76 2.40 3.04
C TYR A 262 34.19 3.55 3.96
N PRO A 263 35.50 3.86 4.10
CA PRO A 263 35.99 4.79 5.12
C PRO A 263 35.44 6.22 5.00
N GLY A 264 35.08 6.66 3.80
CA GLY A 264 34.51 7.99 3.52
C GLY A 264 32.97 8.05 3.51
N ILE A 265 32.26 6.99 3.92
CA ILE A 265 30.82 6.87 3.71
C ILE A 265 30.00 7.99 4.34
N SER A 266 30.36 8.43 5.55
CA SER A 266 29.62 9.49 6.27
C SER A 266 29.66 10.84 5.53
N ASP A 267 30.84 11.21 5.01
CA ASP A 267 31.02 12.43 4.23
C ASP A 267 30.34 12.35 2.87
N LEU A 268 30.37 11.17 2.26
CA LEU A 268 29.72 10.90 0.99
C LEU A 268 28.20 11.01 1.12
N LEU A 269 27.61 10.40 2.14
CA LEU A 269 26.16 10.47 2.42
C LEU A 269 25.72 11.91 2.70
N ARG A 270 26.46 12.66 3.54
CA ARG A 270 26.18 14.06 3.82
C ARG A 270 26.22 14.90 2.54
N LYS A 271 27.27 14.75 1.73
CA LYS A 271 27.40 15.48 0.47
C LYS A 271 26.24 15.16 -0.49
N THR A 272 25.88 13.89 -0.62
CA THR A 272 24.77 13.48 -1.48
C THR A 272 23.46 14.10 -1.02
N PHE A 273 23.18 14.09 0.29
CA PHE A 273 21.97 14.70 0.86
C PHE A 273 21.91 16.22 0.65
N GLU A 274 23.03 16.93 0.77
CA GLU A 274 23.11 18.39 0.58
C GLU A 274 22.96 18.80 -0.91
N THR A 275 23.16 17.89 -1.85
CA THR A 275 23.14 18.17 -3.30
C THR A 275 21.92 17.58 -4.02
N SER A 276 21.05 16.80 -3.32
CA SER A 276 19.81 16.26 -3.85
C SER A 276 18.67 17.25 -3.62
#